data_c99c65762775e64553f4961b86d990a8
#
_entry.id   c99c65762775e64553f4961b86d990a8
#
_cell.length_a   1.000
_cell.length_b   1.000
_cell.length_c   1.000
_cell.angle_alpha   90.00
_cell.angle_beta   90.00
_cell.angle_gamma   90.00
#
_symmetry.space_group_name_H-M   'P 1'
#
loop_
_entity.id
_entity.type
_entity.pdbx_description
1 polymer ?
#
loop_
_entity_poly.entity_id
_entity_poly.type
_entity_poly.pdbx_seq_one_letter_code
_entity_poly.pdbx_strand_id
1 'polypeptide(L)'
;MVKEEIILPKNKMYVIMSPIGEDQFNIICVDKMENPINELYYMMRGLCEMSVKHQEDLIEIGKEVMLRENMHGLKNQVLKSNVIPFRPRGYNGKKH
;
A
#
# COMPACT_ATOMS: atom_id res chain seq x y z
N MET A 1 1.51 -22.23 -23.63
CA MET A 1 1.40 -21.59 -22.34
C MET A 1 1.15 -20.11 -22.48
N VAL A 2 0.21 -19.65 -21.76
CA VAL A 2 -0.13 -18.26 -21.83
C VAL A 2 0.59 -17.52 -20.71
N LYS A 3 1.28 -16.49 -21.10
CA LYS A 3 1.95 -15.67 -20.12
C LYS A 3 1.13 -14.43 -19.89
N GLU A 4 0.72 -14.24 -18.67
CA GLU A 4 0.00 -13.05 -18.33
C GLU A 4 0.92 -11.87 -18.24
N GLU A 5 0.53 -10.82 -18.89
CA GLU A 5 1.24 -9.58 -18.79
C GLU A 5 0.37 -8.57 -18.09
N ILE A 6 0.94 -8.02 -17.06
CA ILE A 6 0.24 -6.97 -16.32
C ILE A 6 0.78 -5.64 -16.79
N ILE A 7 -0.09 -4.86 -17.40
CA ILE A 7 0.30 -3.55 -17.90
C ILE A 7 -0.14 -2.55 -16.86
N LEU A 8 0.84 -1.91 -16.24
CA LEU A 8 0.57 -0.93 -15.20
C LEU A 8 0.68 0.46 -15.79
N PRO A 9 -0.31 1.30 -15.57
CA PRO A 9 -0.25 2.68 -16.07
C PRO A 9 0.95 3.43 -15.52
N LYS A 10 1.37 4.44 -16.27
CA LYS A 10 2.47 5.27 -15.86
C LYS A 10 2.03 6.28 -14.81
N ASN A 11 3.01 6.90 -14.19
CA ASN A 11 2.82 7.97 -13.20
C ASN A 11 2.11 7.47 -11.97
N LYS A 12 2.42 6.25 -11.57
CA LYS A 12 1.89 5.65 -10.35
C LYS A 12 2.95 4.77 -9.75
N MET A 13 2.81 4.54 -8.48
CA MET A 13 3.62 3.56 -7.77
C MET A 13 2.72 2.45 -7.31
N TYR A 14 3.25 1.24 -7.30
CA TYR A 14 2.48 0.06 -6.99
C TYR A 14 3.19 -0.78 -5.94
N VAL A 15 2.41 -1.30 -5.02
CA VAL A 15 2.86 -2.33 -4.10
C VAL A 15 1.98 -3.53 -4.37
N ILE A 16 2.59 -4.61 -4.84
CA ILE A 16 1.84 -5.78 -5.25
C ILE A 16 2.17 -6.92 -4.31
N MET A 17 1.15 -7.49 -3.71
CA MET A 17 1.29 -8.63 -2.82
C MET A 17 0.70 -9.83 -3.51
N SER A 18 1.47 -10.90 -3.57
CA SER A 18 1.04 -12.13 -4.22
C SER A 18 1.24 -13.29 -3.27
N PRO A 19 0.21 -14.09 -3.02
CA PRO A 19 0.40 -15.26 -2.17
C PRO A 19 1.24 -16.31 -2.87
N ILE A 20 2.07 -16.98 -2.09
CA ILE A 20 2.85 -18.11 -2.56
C ILE A 20 2.57 -19.24 -1.59
N GLY A 21 1.59 -20.07 -1.94
CA GLY A 21 1.20 -21.11 -1.01
C GLY A 21 0.34 -20.54 0.10
N GLU A 22 0.31 -21.24 1.22
CA GLU A 22 -0.61 -20.90 2.29
C GLU A 22 0.00 -19.96 3.32
N ASP A 23 1.32 -19.95 3.44
CA ASP A 23 1.93 -19.21 4.52
C ASP A 23 3.03 -18.29 4.06
N GLN A 24 3.08 -17.99 2.78
CA GLN A 24 4.09 -17.11 2.25
C GLN A 24 3.48 -16.17 1.24
N PHE A 25 4.11 -15.04 1.06
CA PHE A 25 3.69 -14.11 0.05
C PHE A 25 4.91 -13.38 -0.49
N ASN A 26 4.73 -12.87 -1.68
CA ASN A 26 5.74 -12.07 -2.34
C ASN A 26 5.25 -10.63 -2.38
N ILE A 27 6.16 -9.69 -2.19
CA ILE A 27 5.81 -8.29 -2.26
C ILE A 27 6.78 -7.60 -3.20
N ILE A 28 6.21 -6.85 -4.14
CA ILE A 28 6.98 -6.20 -5.17
C ILE A 28 6.60 -4.74 -5.19
N CYS A 29 7.60 -3.89 -5.30
CA CYS A 29 7.40 -2.46 -5.42
C CYS A 29 7.75 -2.03 -6.83
N VAL A 30 6.83 -1.36 -7.49
CA VAL A 30 7.04 -0.90 -8.86
C VAL A 30 6.87 0.60 -8.90
N ASP A 31 7.88 1.29 -9.42
CA ASP A 31 7.86 2.74 -9.54
C ASP A 31 7.76 3.08 -11.01
N LYS A 32 6.61 3.57 -11.43
CA LYS A 32 6.38 3.96 -12.82
C LYS A 32 6.20 5.46 -12.96
N MET A 33 6.76 6.21 -12.03
CA MET A 33 6.68 7.66 -12.07
C MET A 33 7.65 8.21 -13.09
N GLU A 34 7.16 9.10 -13.92
CA GLU A 34 8.04 9.80 -14.86
C GLU A 34 8.84 10.87 -14.16
N ASN A 35 8.21 11.50 -13.18
CA ASN A 35 8.90 12.51 -12.38
C ASN A 35 8.91 12.02 -10.95
N PRO A 36 9.99 11.41 -10.51
CA PRO A 36 10.01 10.77 -9.21
C PRO A 36 9.73 11.75 -8.08
N ILE A 37 8.98 11.29 -7.12
CA ILE A 37 8.74 12.02 -5.88
C ILE A 37 9.40 11.22 -4.78
N ASN A 38 10.51 11.72 -4.28
CA ASN A 38 11.34 10.95 -3.37
C ASN A 38 10.61 10.54 -2.11
N GLU A 39 9.84 11.46 -1.53
CA GLU A 39 9.15 11.13 -0.29
C GLU A 39 8.12 10.03 -0.50
N LEU A 40 7.46 10.06 -1.63
CA LEU A 40 6.49 9.01 -1.94
C LEU A 40 7.18 7.67 -2.15
N TYR A 41 8.34 7.71 -2.78
CA TYR A 41 9.13 6.50 -2.96
C TYR A 41 9.56 5.92 -1.61
N TYR A 42 9.97 6.80 -0.70
CA TYR A 42 10.34 6.34 0.64
C TYR A 42 9.17 5.69 1.33
N MET A 43 7.98 6.27 1.20
CA MET A 43 6.78 5.68 1.80
C MET A 43 6.52 4.29 1.24
N MET A 44 6.64 4.15 -0.08
CA MET A 44 6.43 2.85 -0.69
C MET A 44 7.40 1.82 -0.15
N ARG A 45 8.68 2.19 -0.07
CA ARG A 45 9.68 1.25 0.43
C ARG A 45 9.43 0.94 1.89
N GLY A 46 8.99 1.94 2.64
CA GLY A 46 8.67 1.72 4.05
C GLY A 46 7.52 0.76 4.22
N LEU A 47 6.50 0.89 3.39
CA LEU A 47 5.36 -0.02 3.46
C LEU A 47 5.81 -1.45 3.17
N CYS A 48 6.68 -1.62 2.19
CA CYS A 48 7.19 -2.95 1.87
C CYS A 48 7.97 -3.52 3.04
N GLU A 49 8.79 -2.70 3.65
CA GLU A 49 9.60 -3.16 4.77
C GLU A 49 8.74 -3.54 5.96
N MET A 50 7.71 -2.74 6.24
CA MET A 50 6.80 -3.05 7.33
C MET A 50 6.05 -4.34 7.06
N SER A 51 5.71 -4.59 5.81
CA SER A 51 5.02 -5.82 5.46
C SER A 51 5.88 -7.05 5.71
N VAL A 52 7.19 -6.89 5.70
CA VAL A 52 8.09 -7.99 5.96
C VAL A 52 8.39 -8.12 7.45
N LYS A 53 8.71 -7.01 8.09
CA LYS A 53 9.21 -7.04 9.45
C LYS A 53 8.15 -6.88 10.52
N HIS A 54 7.03 -6.27 10.18
CA HIS A 54 5.98 -5.97 11.16
C HIS A 54 4.66 -6.54 10.71
N GLN A 55 4.68 -7.76 10.23
CA GLN A 55 3.49 -8.39 9.68
C GLN A 55 2.38 -8.49 10.72
N GLU A 56 2.74 -8.88 11.93
CA GLU A 56 1.71 -9.11 12.94
C GLU A 56 0.99 -7.82 13.28
N ASP A 57 1.76 -6.74 13.37
CA ASP A 57 1.14 -5.45 13.66
C ASP A 57 0.20 -5.04 12.53
N LEU A 58 0.63 -5.22 11.30
CA LEU A 58 -0.21 -4.86 10.17
C LEU A 58 -1.46 -5.71 10.10
N ILE A 59 -1.33 -6.99 10.41
CA ILE A 59 -2.49 -7.87 10.41
C ILE A 59 -3.49 -7.42 11.46
N GLU A 60 -3.01 -7.06 12.64
CA GLU A 60 -3.92 -6.62 13.69
C GLU A 60 -4.62 -5.32 13.32
N ILE A 61 -3.88 -4.41 12.73
CA ILE A 61 -4.49 -3.16 12.28
C ILE A 61 -5.55 -3.45 11.22
N GLY A 62 -5.23 -4.35 10.30
CA GLY A 62 -6.18 -4.71 9.27
C GLY A 62 -7.44 -5.33 9.83
N LYS A 63 -7.28 -6.18 10.85
CA LYS A 63 -8.45 -6.78 11.49
C LYS A 63 -9.32 -5.71 12.12
N GLU A 64 -8.69 -4.74 12.76
CA GLU A 64 -9.45 -3.66 13.37
C GLU A 64 -10.22 -2.86 12.34
N VAL A 65 -9.58 -2.58 11.22
CA VAL A 65 -10.24 -1.84 10.15
C VAL A 65 -11.44 -2.61 9.63
N MET A 66 -11.27 -3.90 9.39
CA MET A 66 -12.35 -4.73 8.90
C MET A 66 -13.50 -4.78 9.87
N LEU A 67 -13.18 -4.92 11.15
CA LEU A 67 -14.21 -4.97 12.16
C LEU A 67 -14.98 -3.66 12.23
N ARG A 68 -14.26 -2.56 12.15
CA ARG A 68 -14.88 -1.25 12.21
C ARG A 68 -15.79 -1.03 11.01
N GLU A 69 -15.33 -1.45 9.84
CA GLU A 69 -16.15 -1.30 8.64
C GLU A 69 -17.39 -2.16 8.71
N ASN A 70 -17.27 -3.37 9.23
CA ASN A 70 -18.44 -4.24 9.37
C ASN A 70 -19.45 -3.63 10.32
N MET A 71 -18.96 -3.05 11.41
CA MET A 71 -19.87 -2.44 12.36
C MET A 71 -20.63 -1.27 11.77
N HIS A 72 -20.05 -0.64 10.76
CA HIS A 72 -20.70 0.49 10.11
C HIS A 72 -21.41 0.10 8.83
N GLY A 73 -21.55 -1.18 8.57
CA GLY A 73 -22.27 -1.63 7.39
C GLY A 73 -21.52 -1.49 6.10
N LEU A 74 -20.20 -1.44 6.17
CA LEU A 74 -19.37 -1.23 4.98
C LEU A 74 -18.73 -2.50 4.46
N LYS A 75 -19.15 -3.63 4.94
CA LYS A 75 -18.41 -4.87 4.75
C LYS A 75 -18.30 -5.31 3.31
N ASN A 76 -19.21 -4.92 2.47
CA ASN A 76 -19.18 -5.38 1.08
C ASN A 76 -18.76 -4.30 0.12
N GLN A 77 -18.23 -3.23 0.63
CA GLN A 77 -17.83 -2.14 -0.24
C GLN A 77 -16.45 -2.37 -0.79
N VAL A 78 -16.29 -2.03 -2.06
CA VAL A 78 -14.98 -1.94 -2.62
C VAL A 78 -14.27 -0.76 -1.98
N LEU A 79 -12.96 -0.85 -1.90
CA LEU A 79 -12.20 0.25 -1.35
C LEU A 79 -12.51 1.53 -2.07
N LYS A 80 -12.87 2.53 -1.32
CA LYS A 80 -13.14 3.83 -1.89
C LYS A 80 -11.84 4.54 -2.17
N SER A 81 -11.89 5.41 -3.16
CA SER A 81 -10.76 6.25 -3.43
C SER A 81 -10.62 7.27 -2.31
N ASN A 82 -9.45 7.32 -1.72
CA ASN A 82 -9.15 8.28 -0.67
C ASN A 82 -8.11 9.25 -1.19
N VAL A 83 -8.43 10.52 -1.14
CA VAL A 83 -7.46 11.53 -1.49
C VAL A 83 -6.81 11.99 -0.21
N ILE A 84 -5.55 11.63 -0.05
CA ILE A 84 -4.82 11.90 1.17
C ILE A 84 -3.73 12.92 0.85
N PRO A 85 -3.69 14.03 1.58
CA PRO A 85 -2.64 15.02 1.32
C PRO A 85 -1.27 14.41 1.57
N PHE A 86 -0.38 14.63 0.64
CA PHE A 86 0.98 14.16 0.76
C PHE A 86 1.79 15.21 1.48
N ARG A 87 2.49 14.78 2.51
CA ARG A 87 3.31 15.70 3.28
C ARG A 87 4.74 15.22 3.24
N PRO A 88 5.52 15.76 2.33
CA PRO A 88 6.91 15.36 2.24
C PRO A 88 7.64 15.61 3.55
N ARG A 89 8.71 14.87 3.74
CA ARG A 89 9.43 14.91 4.98
C ARG A 89 9.84 16.32 5.37
N GLY A 90 10.30 17.09 4.49
CA GLY A 90 10.72 18.43 4.83
C GLY A 90 9.60 19.41 5.04
N TYR A 91 8.39 18.99 4.79
CA TYR A 91 7.26 19.87 4.96
C TYR A 91 7.03 20.13 6.42
N ASN A 92 6.92 21.38 6.78
CA ASN A 92 6.86 21.68 8.15
C ASN A 92 5.56 22.28 8.52
N GLY A 93 4.84 21.55 9.05
CA GLY A 93 3.66 22.12 9.62
C GLY A 93 3.86 22.64 10.96
N LYS A 94 4.84 22.23 10.81
CA LYS A 94 4.96 22.33 11.68
C LYS A 94 5.01 22.68 12.53
N LYS A 95 4.86 22.75 12.62
CA LYS A 95 5.04 23.08 13.20
C LYS A 95 4.93 23.25 13.81
N HIS A 96 4.67 23.27 13.88
CA HIS A 96 4.74 23.52 14.25
C HIS A 96 4.60 23.71 14.46
#